data_596294143f8f9183b04e7685604ab957
#
_entry.id   596294143f8f9183b04e7685604ab957
#
_cell.length_a   1.000
_cell.length_b   1.000
_cell.length_c   1.000
_cell.angle_alpha   90.00
_cell.angle_beta   90.00
_cell.angle_gamma   90.00
#
_symmetry.space_group_name_H-M   'P 1'
#
loop_
_entity.id
_entity.type
_entity.pdbx_description
1 polymer ?
#
loop_
_entity_poly.entity_id
_entity_poly.type
_entity_poly.pdbx_seq_one_letter_code
_entity_poly.pdbx_strand_id
1 'polypeptide(L)'
;PLQYAEPFIKAGATLYNFHLECEDDIQQTLDAVKALGCKVGLTIKPGTQPEALLPYLDQLDLVLVMSVEPGFGGQKFMPSALDKLRWLKAEREARGLHFLLEVDGGVDRTTAPLCVEAGADVLVAGSAVFGAADPAAAVQQLAAL
;
A
#
# COMPACT_ATOMS: atom_id res chain seq x y z
N PRO A 1 -10.34 10.83 6.58
CA PRO A 1 -9.05 10.44 7.18
C PRO A 1 -8.55 11.45 8.20
N LEU A 2 -8.64 12.75 7.92
CA LEU A 2 -8.15 13.82 8.81
C LEU A 2 -8.73 13.71 10.23
N GLN A 3 -10.01 13.46 10.35
CA GLN A 3 -10.72 13.35 11.63
C GLN A 3 -10.17 12.20 12.52
N TYR A 4 -9.70 11.11 11.91
CA TYR A 4 -9.26 9.90 12.62
C TYR A 4 -7.74 9.83 12.84
N ALA A 5 -6.95 10.70 12.23
CA ALA A 5 -5.49 10.66 12.30
C ALA A 5 -4.99 10.75 13.74
N GLU A 6 -5.40 11.76 14.50
CA GLU A 6 -4.98 11.94 15.88
C GLU A 6 -5.40 10.78 16.81
N PRO A 7 -6.66 10.29 16.80
CA PRO A 7 -7.05 9.13 17.58
C PRO A 7 -6.21 7.87 17.30
N PHE A 8 -5.94 7.55 16.03
CA PHE A 8 -5.13 6.39 15.67
C PHE A 8 -3.68 6.53 16.12
N ILE A 9 -3.10 7.71 15.96
CA ILE A 9 -1.71 7.98 16.38
C ILE A 9 -1.60 7.92 17.91
N LYS A 10 -2.54 8.49 18.64
CA LYS A 10 -2.60 8.39 20.11
C LYS A 10 -2.78 6.95 20.60
N ALA A 11 -3.45 6.11 19.81
CA ALA A 11 -3.62 4.69 20.11
C ALA A 11 -2.35 3.85 19.81
N GLY A 12 -1.31 4.45 19.20
CA GLY A 12 -0.04 3.79 18.95
C GLY A 12 0.33 3.56 17.49
N ALA A 13 -0.43 4.10 16.53
CA ALA A 13 -0.07 4.02 15.12
C ALA A 13 1.26 4.75 14.85
N THR A 14 2.18 4.06 14.17
CA THR A 14 3.49 4.60 13.78
C THR A 14 3.54 5.02 12.32
N LEU A 15 2.59 4.52 11.53
CA LEU A 15 2.36 4.92 10.15
C LEU A 15 0.85 5.02 9.93
N TYR A 16 0.40 6.15 9.40
CA TYR A 16 -1.01 6.40 9.05
C TYR A 16 -1.17 6.43 7.55
N ASN A 17 -1.95 5.49 7.02
CA ASN A 17 -2.19 5.33 5.59
C ASN A 17 -3.66 5.59 5.27
N PHE A 18 -3.93 6.37 4.23
CA PHE A 18 -5.29 6.68 3.81
C PHE A 18 -5.41 6.74 2.29
N HIS A 19 -6.64 6.64 1.80
CA HIS A 19 -6.93 6.63 0.37
C HIS A 19 -6.79 8.03 -0.25
N LEU A 20 -6.12 8.10 -1.41
CA LEU A 20 -6.04 9.31 -2.23
C LEU A 20 -7.43 9.80 -2.65
N GLU A 21 -8.37 8.87 -2.84
CA GLU A 21 -9.74 9.13 -3.28
C GLU A 21 -10.67 9.54 -2.14
N CYS A 22 -10.14 9.90 -0.97
CA CYS A 22 -10.96 10.39 0.14
C CYS A 22 -11.50 11.81 -0.14
N GLU A 23 -12.49 12.23 0.65
CA GLU A 23 -13.10 13.56 0.53
C GLU A 23 -12.27 14.67 1.21
N ASP A 24 -11.36 14.31 2.10
CA ASP A 24 -10.50 15.29 2.79
C ASP A 24 -9.42 15.87 1.86
N ASP A 25 -8.97 17.08 2.17
CA ASP A 25 -7.79 17.65 1.52
C ASP A 25 -6.55 16.82 1.82
N ILE A 26 -5.92 16.31 0.77
CA ILE A 26 -4.76 15.40 0.90
C ILE A 26 -3.59 16.09 1.57
N GLN A 27 -3.20 17.28 1.11
CA GLN A 27 -2.04 17.98 1.67
C GLN A 27 -2.25 18.36 3.13
N GLN A 28 -3.43 18.83 3.46
CA GLN A 28 -3.79 19.15 4.85
C GLN A 28 -3.71 17.92 5.74
N THR A 29 -4.18 16.77 5.26
CA THR A 29 -4.12 15.52 6.01
C THR A 29 -2.67 15.04 6.19
N LEU A 30 -1.84 15.11 5.14
CA LEU A 30 -0.40 14.78 5.22
C LEU A 30 0.30 15.65 6.26
N ASP A 31 0.07 16.95 6.23
CA ASP A 31 0.68 17.91 7.15
C ASP A 31 0.27 17.65 8.60
N ALA A 32 -1.01 17.35 8.84
CA ALA A 32 -1.53 17.03 10.17
C ALA A 32 -0.90 15.74 10.73
N VAL A 33 -0.77 14.70 9.92
CA VAL A 33 -0.15 13.43 10.33
C VAL A 33 1.33 13.63 10.67
N LYS A 34 2.06 14.36 9.84
CA LYS A 34 3.48 14.67 10.08
C LYS A 34 3.68 15.53 11.33
N ALA A 35 2.81 16.51 11.57
CA ALA A 35 2.85 17.36 12.77
C ALA A 35 2.68 16.56 14.06
N LEU A 36 2.01 15.40 14.00
CA LEU A 36 1.86 14.45 15.11
C LEU A 36 3.04 13.47 15.23
N GLY A 37 4.10 13.63 14.41
CA GLY A 37 5.29 12.78 14.45
C GLY A 37 5.09 11.38 13.87
N CYS A 38 4.05 11.15 13.09
CA CYS A 38 3.74 9.86 12.49
C CYS A 38 4.19 9.81 11.03
N LYS A 39 4.62 8.63 10.58
CA LYS A 39 4.83 8.35 9.16
C LYS A 39 3.51 8.33 8.42
N VAL A 40 3.55 8.64 7.13
CA VAL A 40 2.33 8.76 6.33
C VAL A 40 2.45 7.99 5.01
N GLY A 41 1.35 7.37 4.61
CA GLY A 41 1.20 6.69 3.33
C GLY A 41 -0.07 7.09 2.61
N LEU A 42 -0.09 6.87 1.31
CA LEU A 42 -1.28 7.00 0.48
C LEU A 42 -1.61 5.68 -0.21
N THR A 43 -2.89 5.39 -0.32
CA THR A 43 -3.45 4.24 -1.03
C THR A 43 -4.15 4.70 -2.29
N ILE A 44 -3.97 3.98 -3.39
CA ILE A 44 -4.73 4.18 -4.63
C ILE A 44 -5.56 2.95 -4.97
N LYS A 45 -6.80 3.19 -5.39
CA LYS A 45 -7.73 2.16 -5.87
C LYS A 45 -7.34 1.67 -7.27
N PRO A 46 -7.89 0.51 -7.72
CA PRO A 46 -7.63 0.01 -9.07
C PRO A 46 -7.93 1.00 -10.19
N GLY A 47 -8.98 1.82 -10.03
CA GLY A 47 -9.37 2.83 -11.02
C GLY A 47 -8.52 4.10 -11.03
N THR A 48 -7.62 4.29 -10.07
CA THR A 48 -6.78 5.49 -9.97
C THR A 48 -5.40 5.24 -10.58
N GLN A 49 -4.97 6.13 -11.48
CA GLN A 49 -3.63 6.03 -12.06
C GLN A 49 -2.55 6.51 -11.09
N PRO A 50 -1.35 5.91 -11.11
CA PRO A 50 -0.30 6.24 -10.16
C PRO A 50 0.23 7.66 -10.31
N GLU A 51 0.09 8.28 -11.47
CA GLU A 51 0.47 9.68 -11.72
C GLU A 51 -0.25 10.67 -10.82
N ALA A 52 -1.43 10.31 -10.31
CA ALA A 52 -2.17 11.12 -9.34
C ALA A 52 -1.42 11.32 -8.01
N LEU A 53 -0.44 10.46 -7.72
CA LEU A 53 0.42 10.57 -6.54
C LEU A 53 1.59 11.54 -6.71
N LEU A 54 1.91 11.97 -7.94
CA LEU A 54 3.09 12.79 -8.22
C LEU A 54 3.26 14.01 -7.30
N PRO A 55 2.19 14.78 -6.98
CA PRO A 55 2.33 15.94 -6.10
C PRO A 55 2.78 15.61 -4.67
N TYR A 56 2.65 14.33 -4.26
CA TYR A 56 2.83 13.90 -2.88
C TYR A 56 3.99 12.92 -2.67
N LEU A 57 4.54 12.29 -3.73
CA LEU A 57 5.49 11.18 -3.63
C LEU A 57 6.71 11.46 -2.76
N ASP A 58 7.25 12.67 -2.80
CA ASP A 58 8.42 13.08 -2.00
C ASP A 58 8.11 13.21 -0.51
N GLN A 59 6.84 13.24 -0.13
CA GLN A 59 6.37 13.37 1.24
C GLN A 59 5.98 12.04 1.89
N LEU A 60 5.91 10.95 1.11
CA LEU A 60 5.35 9.67 1.55
C LEU A 60 6.42 8.73 2.10
N ASP A 61 6.04 7.96 3.12
CA ASP A 61 6.81 6.84 3.65
C ASP A 61 6.36 5.50 3.07
N LEU A 62 5.13 5.44 2.54
CA LEU A 62 4.53 4.25 1.96
C LEU A 62 3.50 4.61 0.89
N VAL A 63 3.46 3.81 -0.17
CA VAL A 63 2.41 3.81 -1.19
C VAL A 63 1.80 2.42 -1.27
N LEU A 64 0.50 2.32 -1.01
CA LEU A 64 -0.27 1.09 -1.16
C LEU A 64 -1.03 1.10 -2.49
N VAL A 65 -0.76 0.10 -3.31
CA VAL A 65 -1.50 -0.17 -4.55
C VAL A 65 -2.53 -1.26 -4.28
N MET A 66 -3.82 -0.92 -4.41
CA MET A 66 -4.88 -1.91 -4.33
C MET A 66 -4.93 -2.72 -5.62
N SER A 67 -4.86 -4.03 -5.50
CA SER A 67 -4.99 -5.00 -6.60
C SER A 67 -6.37 -5.68 -6.66
N VAL A 68 -7.31 -5.17 -5.88
CA VAL A 68 -8.75 -5.47 -5.88
C VAL A 68 -9.49 -4.21 -5.47
N GLU A 69 -10.82 -4.16 -5.71
CA GLU A 69 -11.64 -3.09 -5.14
C GLU A 69 -11.67 -3.22 -3.61
N PRO A 70 -11.38 -2.13 -2.84
CA PRO A 70 -11.39 -2.20 -1.39
C PRO A 70 -12.80 -2.45 -0.83
N GLY A 71 -12.87 -3.13 0.31
CA GLY A 71 -14.12 -3.31 1.05
C GLY A 71 -14.42 -4.74 1.50
N PHE A 72 -13.92 -5.77 0.83
CA PHE A 72 -14.11 -7.17 1.23
C PHE A 72 -12.96 -8.07 0.77
N GLY A 73 -12.75 -9.17 1.49
CA GLY A 73 -11.69 -10.14 1.19
C GLY A 73 -12.08 -11.15 0.11
N GLY A 74 -11.12 -11.95 -0.33
CA GLY A 74 -11.32 -13.07 -1.25
C GLY A 74 -11.54 -12.68 -2.71
N GLN A 75 -11.31 -11.44 -3.08
CA GLN A 75 -11.41 -10.98 -4.47
C GLN A 75 -10.21 -11.45 -5.30
N LYS A 76 -10.42 -11.56 -6.61
CA LYS A 76 -9.39 -11.95 -7.58
C LYS A 76 -8.42 -10.79 -7.84
N PHE A 77 -7.12 -11.10 -7.82
CA PHE A 77 -6.04 -10.17 -8.15
C PHE A 77 -6.22 -9.52 -9.53
N MET A 78 -6.05 -8.21 -9.58
CA MET A 78 -6.11 -7.43 -10.83
C MET A 78 -4.70 -7.15 -11.35
N PRO A 79 -4.30 -7.74 -12.50
CA PRO A 79 -2.93 -7.61 -13.03
C PRO A 79 -2.47 -6.18 -13.33
N SER A 80 -3.41 -5.25 -13.55
CA SER A 80 -3.10 -3.83 -13.75
C SER A 80 -2.32 -3.19 -12.58
N ALA A 81 -2.41 -3.76 -11.38
CA ALA A 81 -1.61 -3.33 -10.24
C ALA A 81 -0.10 -3.50 -10.48
N LEU A 82 0.32 -4.51 -11.24
CA LEU A 82 1.73 -4.75 -11.56
C LEU A 82 2.35 -3.59 -12.35
N ASP A 83 1.63 -3.03 -13.31
CA ASP A 83 2.09 -1.89 -14.10
C ASP A 83 2.24 -0.64 -13.22
N LYS A 84 1.32 -0.44 -12.27
CA LYS A 84 1.41 0.66 -11.30
C LYS A 84 2.62 0.50 -10.38
N LEU A 85 2.89 -0.71 -9.89
CA LEU A 85 4.07 -1.01 -9.07
C LEU A 85 5.37 -0.71 -9.84
N ARG A 86 5.48 -1.16 -11.09
CA ARG A 86 6.64 -0.89 -11.95
C ARG A 86 6.85 0.59 -12.18
N TRP A 87 5.79 1.32 -12.46
CA TRP A 87 5.84 2.77 -12.66
C TRP A 87 6.29 3.50 -11.39
N LEU A 88 5.72 3.16 -10.24
CA LEU A 88 6.09 3.75 -8.94
C LEU A 88 7.52 3.43 -8.55
N LYS A 89 7.99 2.20 -8.82
CA LYS A 89 9.39 1.80 -8.62
C LYS A 89 10.32 2.68 -9.47
N ALA A 90 10.01 2.86 -10.75
CA ALA A 90 10.81 3.68 -11.66
C ALA A 90 10.86 5.15 -11.21
N GLU A 91 9.73 5.73 -10.80
CA GLU A 91 9.66 7.10 -10.25
C GLU A 91 10.46 7.24 -8.95
N ARG A 92 10.35 6.26 -8.06
CA ARG A 92 11.14 6.22 -6.81
C ARG A 92 12.64 6.26 -7.09
N GLU A 93 13.10 5.43 -8.01
CA GLU A 93 14.50 5.35 -8.40
C GLU A 93 14.99 6.64 -9.11
N ALA A 94 14.21 7.13 -10.06
CA ALA A 94 14.55 8.34 -10.83
C ALA A 94 14.65 9.60 -9.97
N ARG A 95 13.87 9.69 -8.89
CA ARG A 95 13.83 10.83 -7.98
C ARG A 95 14.66 10.64 -6.71
N GLY A 96 15.26 9.47 -6.49
CA GLY A 96 15.99 9.15 -5.27
C GLY A 96 15.11 9.11 -4.02
N LEU A 97 13.86 8.67 -4.15
CA LEU A 97 12.89 8.58 -3.05
C LEU A 97 12.98 7.23 -2.33
N HIS A 98 12.41 7.16 -1.11
CA HIS A 98 12.58 6.01 -0.22
C HIS A 98 11.27 5.42 0.33
N PHE A 99 10.10 5.77 -0.24
CA PHE A 99 8.85 5.17 0.18
C PHE A 99 8.82 3.67 -0.08
N LEU A 100 8.16 2.92 0.79
CA LEU A 100 7.88 1.51 0.57
C LEU A 100 6.70 1.34 -0.39
N LEU A 101 6.77 0.32 -1.24
CA LEU A 101 5.66 -0.10 -2.10
C LEU A 101 4.96 -1.30 -1.50
N GLU A 102 3.68 -1.12 -1.19
CA GLU A 102 2.80 -2.15 -0.64
C GLU A 102 1.72 -2.52 -1.66
N VAL A 103 1.31 -3.78 -1.65
CA VAL A 103 0.23 -4.29 -2.48
C VAL A 103 -0.76 -5.08 -1.62
N ASP A 104 -2.05 -4.84 -1.81
CA ASP A 104 -3.14 -5.51 -1.12
C ASP A 104 -4.25 -5.91 -2.09
N GLY A 105 -4.60 -7.18 -2.08
CA GLY A 105 -5.71 -7.73 -2.84
C GLY A 105 -5.33 -8.93 -3.69
N GLY A 106 -5.84 -10.11 -3.34
CA GLY A 106 -5.62 -11.35 -4.08
C GLY A 106 -4.17 -11.82 -4.13
N VAL A 107 -3.35 -11.41 -3.15
CA VAL A 107 -1.96 -11.83 -3.03
C VAL A 107 -1.91 -13.26 -2.51
N ASP A 108 -1.30 -14.14 -3.28
CA ASP A 108 -1.13 -15.56 -2.98
C ASP A 108 0.22 -16.07 -3.52
N ARG A 109 0.44 -17.38 -3.46
CA ARG A 109 1.69 -18.02 -3.92
C ARG A 109 1.97 -17.80 -5.41
N THR A 110 0.95 -17.55 -6.22
CA THR A 110 1.06 -17.31 -7.66
C THR A 110 1.30 -15.85 -7.98
N THR A 111 0.60 -14.93 -7.30
CA THR A 111 0.66 -13.49 -7.60
C THR A 111 1.78 -12.77 -6.84
N ALA A 112 2.16 -13.24 -5.65
CA ALA A 112 3.19 -12.61 -4.84
C ALA A 112 4.56 -12.49 -5.56
N PRO A 113 5.09 -13.51 -6.24
CA PRO A 113 6.33 -13.37 -7.00
C PRO A 113 6.26 -12.27 -8.06
N LEU A 114 5.11 -12.13 -8.72
CA LEU A 114 4.88 -11.08 -9.74
C LEU A 114 4.92 -9.68 -9.11
N CYS A 115 4.33 -9.54 -7.93
CA CYS A 115 4.34 -8.28 -7.18
C CYS A 115 5.75 -7.88 -6.76
N VAL A 116 6.54 -8.81 -6.24
CA VAL A 116 7.94 -8.58 -5.83
C VAL A 116 8.79 -8.19 -7.02
N GLU A 117 8.67 -8.91 -8.14
CA GLU A 117 9.37 -8.57 -9.38
C GLU A 117 9.00 -7.17 -9.89
N ALA A 118 7.72 -6.80 -9.77
CA ALA A 118 7.22 -5.47 -10.14
C ALA A 118 7.71 -4.34 -9.20
N GLY A 119 8.25 -4.67 -8.02
CA GLY A 119 8.85 -3.72 -7.10
C GLY A 119 8.18 -3.59 -5.74
N ALA A 120 7.22 -4.46 -5.39
CA ALA A 120 6.61 -4.46 -4.07
C ALA A 120 7.61 -4.84 -2.98
N ASP A 121 7.64 -4.04 -1.92
CA ASP A 121 8.44 -4.29 -0.72
C ASP A 121 7.61 -4.95 0.39
N VAL A 122 6.30 -4.72 0.39
CA VAL A 122 5.35 -5.20 1.40
C VAL A 122 4.18 -5.90 0.71
N LEU A 123 3.88 -7.13 1.15
CA LEU A 123 2.77 -7.94 0.65
C LEU A 123 1.71 -8.09 1.73
N VAL A 124 0.46 -7.76 1.42
CA VAL A 124 -0.68 -8.03 2.30
C VAL A 124 -1.42 -9.26 1.78
N ALA A 125 -1.47 -10.30 2.59
CA ALA A 125 -2.13 -11.56 2.26
C ALA A 125 -3.10 -11.96 3.38
N GLY A 126 -4.34 -12.15 3.03
CA GLY A 126 -5.40 -12.58 3.95
C GLY A 126 -5.74 -14.06 3.75
N SER A 127 -6.65 -14.36 2.82
CA SER A 127 -7.14 -15.72 2.58
C SER A 127 -6.06 -16.72 2.20
N ALA A 128 -5.00 -16.29 1.51
CA ALA A 128 -3.86 -17.13 1.16
C ALA A 128 -3.09 -17.65 2.38
N VAL A 129 -3.13 -16.92 3.49
CA VAL A 129 -2.50 -17.30 4.76
C VAL A 129 -3.51 -18.02 5.66
N PHE A 130 -4.62 -17.38 5.99
CA PHE A 130 -5.60 -17.91 6.94
C PHE A 130 -6.42 -19.08 6.40
N GLY A 131 -6.55 -19.20 5.08
CA GLY A 131 -7.18 -20.35 4.42
C GLY A 131 -6.21 -21.50 4.10
N ALA A 132 -4.91 -21.34 4.36
CA ALA A 132 -3.93 -22.40 4.14
C ALA A 132 -4.04 -23.50 5.20
N ALA A 133 -3.63 -24.72 4.81
CA ALA A 133 -3.57 -25.85 5.75
C ALA A 133 -2.55 -25.60 6.87
N ASP A 134 -1.47 -24.89 6.58
CA ASP A 134 -0.46 -24.42 7.54
C ASP A 134 -0.20 -22.92 7.32
N PRO A 135 -0.89 -22.03 8.07
CA PRO A 135 -0.72 -20.59 7.92
C PRO A 135 0.71 -20.10 8.20
N ALA A 136 1.41 -20.70 9.14
CA ALA A 136 2.79 -20.33 9.47
C ALA A 136 3.74 -20.61 8.29
N ALA A 137 3.61 -21.79 7.68
CA ALA A 137 4.38 -22.13 6.48
C ALA A 137 4.04 -21.21 5.29
N ALA A 138 2.76 -20.83 5.14
CA ALA A 138 2.34 -19.88 4.10
C ALA A 138 3.00 -18.51 4.28
N VAL A 139 3.07 -17.97 5.50
CA VAL A 139 3.77 -16.70 5.79
C VAL A 139 5.26 -16.83 5.48
N GLN A 140 5.93 -17.91 5.90
CA GLN A 140 7.34 -18.11 5.64
C GLN A 140 7.66 -18.16 4.14
N GLN A 141 6.80 -18.81 3.34
CA GLN A 141 6.96 -18.89 1.89
C GLN A 141 6.81 -17.52 1.22
N LEU A 142 5.88 -16.71 1.66
CA LEU A 142 5.72 -15.34 1.15
C LEU A 142 6.87 -14.43 1.58
N ALA A 143 7.33 -14.53 2.81
CA ALA A 143 8.44 -13.74 3.34
C ALA A 143 9.79 -14.09 2.72
N ALA A 144 9.94 -15.28 2.12
CA ALA A 144 11.17 -15.72 1.45
C ALA A 144 11.33 -15.19 0.02
N LEU A 145 10.30 -14.53 -0.54
CA LEU A 145 10.37 -13.91 -1.87
C LEU A 145 11.19 -12.60 -1.80
#